data_01206c7c8ef2b3fd750932b5b9cda18e
#
_entry.id   01206c7c8ef2b3fd750932b5b9cda18e
#
_cell.length_a   1.000
_cell.length_b   1.000
_cell.length_c   1.000
_cell.angle_alpha   90.00
_cell.angle_beta   90.00
_cell.angle_gamma   90.00
#
_symmetry.space_group_name_H-M   'P 1'
#
loop_
_entity.id
_entity.type
_entity.pdbx_description
1 polymer ?
#
loop_
_entity_poly.entity_id
_entity_poly.type
_entity_poly.pdbx_seq_one_letter_code
_entity_poly.pdbx_strand_id
1 'polypeptide(L)'
;MRKKDLCDLCGGELEHKKIDLELHIKKELLICEGLPAEVCKQCGEKYFDAKVSAKIDEFIKEYQKEKPLRYIPVPVFSGDAVLE
;
A
#
# COMPACT_ATOMS: atom_id res chain seq x y z
N MET A 1 15.26 11.04 -10.05
CA MET A 1 14.57 11.68 -8.93
C MET A 1 13.34 12.38 -9.42
N ARG A 2 12.24 12.13 -8.76
CA ARG A 2 10.97 12.70 -9.15
C ARG A 2 10.91 14.17 -8.75
N LYS A 3 10.18 14.97 -9.50
CA LYS A 3 9.95 16.35 -9.13
C LYS A 3 9.04 16.41 -7.93
N LYS A 4 9.33 17.33 -7.03
CA LYS A 4 8.50 17.52 -5.87
C LYS A 4 7.13 18.00 -6.26
N ASP A 5 6.15 17.55 -5.50
CA ASP A 5 4.81 18.11 -5.51
C ASP A 5 3.99 17.84 -6.75
N LEU A 6 4.53 17.14 -7.72
CA LEU A 6 3.76 16.84 -8.92
C LEU A 6 3.80 15.36 -9.23
N CYS A 7 2.65 14.86 -9.65
CA CYS A 7 2.50 13.46 -10.00
C CYS A 7 3.16 13.18 -11.35
N ASP A 8 3.92 12.10 -11.42
CA ASP A 8 4.61 11.74 -12.67
C ASP A 8 3.64 11.26 -13.74
N LEU A 9 2.46 10.79 -13.35
CA LEU A 9 1.51 10.23 -14.30
C LEU A 9 0.57 11.26 -14.88
N CYS A 10 0.04 12.17 -14.06
CA CYS A 10 -0.99 13.09 -14.53
C CYS A 10 -0.64 14.55 -14.31
N GLY A 11 0.47 14.83 -13.63
CA GLY A 11 0.87 16.20 -13.35
C GLY A 11 0.12 16.89 -12.24
N GLY A 12 -0.78 16.16 -11.55
CA GLY A 12 -1.52 16.73 -10.45
C GLY A 12 -0.64 16.95 -9.23
N GLU A 13 -1.15 17.72 -8.28
CA GLU A 13 -0.43 18.00 -7.06
C GLU A 13 -0.41 16.80 -6.13
N LEU A 14 0.70 16.65 -5.41
CA LEU A 14 0.86 15.61 -4.41
C LEU A 14 0.65 16.20 -3.02
N GLU A 15 0.06 15.41 -2.12
CA GLU A 15 -0.05 15.81 -0.73
C GLU A 15 0.48 14.71 0.15
N HIS A 16 1.04 15.11 1.29
CA HIS A 16 1.55 14.15 2.28
C HIS A 16 0.40 13.59 3.08
N LYS A 17 0.31 12.26 3.13
CA LYS A 17 -0.73 11.59 3.89
C LYS A 17 -0.16 10.32 4.49
N LYS A 18 -0.83 9.82 5.53
CA LYS A 18 -0.60 8.46 6.00
C LYS A 18 -1.66 7.59 5.38
N ILE A 19 -1.22 6.49 4.80
CA ILE A 19 -2.13 5.60 4.09
C ILE A 19 -1.99 4.18 4.60
N ASP A 20 -2.98 3.37 4.26
CA ASP A 20 -2.94 1.95 4.54
C ASP A 20 -2.57 1.25 3.24
N LEU A 21 -1.52 0.46 3.29
CA LEU A 21 -1.01 -0.23 2.12
C LEU A 21 -1.37 -1.70 2.20
N GLU A 22 -1.97 -2.21 1.14
CA GLU A 22 -2.28 -3.63 1.03
C GLU A 22 -1.16 -4.31 0.26
N LEU A 23 -0.70 -5.43 0.82
CA LEU A 23 0.34 -6.22 0.18
C LEU A 23 -0.16 -7.63 0.00
N HIS A 24 -0.01 -8.15 -1.20
CA HIS A 24 -0.33 -9.55 -1.49
C HIS A 24 0.98 -10.30 -1.64
N ILE A 25 1.25 -11.17 -0.68
CA ILE A 25 2.49 -11.95 -0.70
C ILE A 25 2.11 -13.40 -0.74
N LYS A 26 2.33 -14.02 -1.89
CA LYS A 26 1.89 -15.38 -2.12
C LYS A 26 0.39 -15.46 -1.92
N LYS A 27 -0.07 -16.20 -0.92
CA LYS A 27 -1.51 -16.32 -0.67
C LYS A 27 -1.98 -15.49 0.50
N GLU A 28 -1.12 -14.63 1.01
CA GLU A 28 -1.44 -13.84 2.18
C GLU A 28 -1.71 -12.40 1.81
N LEU A 29 -2.67 -11.81 2.47
CA LEU A 29 -2.97 -10.40 2.36
C LEU A 29 -2.52 -9.72 3.63
N LEU A 30 -1.67 -8.72 3.48
CA LEU A 30 -1.18 -7.94 4.61
C LEU A 30 -1.62 -6.51 4.45
N ILE A 31 -1.94 -5.87 5.56
CA ILE A 31 -2.29 -4.45 5.56
C ILE A 31 -1.32 -3.74 6.48
N CYS A 32 -0.62 -2.74 5.93
CA CYS A 32 0.29 -1.91 6.69
C CYS A 32 -0.35 -0.55 6.87
N GLU A 33 -0.71 -0.22 8.10
CA GLU A 33 -1.44 1.01 8.39
C GLU A 33 -0.51 2.15 8.71
N GLY A 34 -0.90 3.34 8.27
CA GLY A 34 -0.23 4.55 8.70
C GLY A 34 1.11 4.81 8.06
N LEU A 35 1.33 4.33 6.86
CA LEU A 35 2.58 4.59 6.15
C LEU A 35 2.58 5.98 5.55
N PRO A 36 3.65 6.75 5.74
CA PRO A 36 3.73 8.07 5.11
C PRO A 36 3.92 7.95 3.61
N ALA A 37 3.14 8.71 2.87
CA ALA A 37 3.19 8.68 1.41
C ALA A 37 2.81 10.02 0.86
N GLU A 38 3.13 10.23 -0.40
CA GLU A 38 2.62 11.35 -1.17
C GLU A 38 1.55 10.83 -2.11
N VAL A 39 0.39 11.43 -2.07
CA VAL A 39 -0.75 10.96 -2.84
C VAL A 39 -1.20 12.06 -3.78
N CYS A 40 -1.39 11.71 -5.04
CA CYS A 40 -1.86 12.67 -6.02
C CYS A 40 -3.32 13.02 -5.74
N LYS A 41 -3.60 14.31 -5.67
CA LYS A 41 -4.96 14.77 -5.41
C LYS A 41 -5.89 14.52 -6.57
N GLN A 42 -5.32 14.32 -7.75
CA GLN A 42 -6.10 14.21 -8.97
C GLN A 42 -6.34 12.77 -9.37
N CYS A 43 -5.30 11.94 -9.46
CA CYS A 43 -5.46 10.57 -9.92
C CYS A 43 -5.36 9.54 -8.81
N GLY A 44 -4.96 9.94 -7.60
CA GLY A 44 -4.87 9.02 -6.47
C GLY A 44 -3.63 8.18 -6.41
N GLU A 45 -2.69 8.39 -7.32
CA GLU A 45 -1.46 7.61 -7.32
C GLU A 45 -0.66 7.87 -6.05
N LYS A 46 -0.03 6.83 -5.53
CA LYS A 46 0.72 6.91 -4.27
C LYS A 46 2.21 6.79 -4.54
N TYR A 47 2.98 7.61 -3.85
CA TYR A 47 4.43 7.60 -3.97
C TYR A 47 5.07 7.51 -2.60
N PHE A 48 6.06 6.64 -2.48
CA PHE A 48 6.85 6.51 -1.24
C PHE A 48 8.25 7.03 -1.52
N ASP A 49 8.86 7.70 -0.55
CA ASP A 49 10.26 8.09 -0.74
C ASP A 49 11.15 6.86 -0.62
N ALA A 50 12.42 7.03 -0.97
CA ALA A 50 13.34 5.90 -1.04
C ALA A 50 13.50 5.21 0.32
N LYS A 51 13.49 5.99 1.39
CA LYS A 51 13.67 5.45 2.72
C LYS A 51 12.48 4.58 3.11
N VAL A 52 11.27 5.05 2.85
CA VAL A 52 10.07 4.28 3.17
C VAL A 52 9.98 3.04 2.29
N SER A 53 10.29 3.18 1.00
CA SER A 53 10.30 2.03 0.10
C SER A 53 11.27 0.94 0.57
N ALA A 54 12.46 1.34 1.00
CA ALA A 54 13.44 0.38 1.47
C ALA A 54 12.93 -0.35 2.72
N LYS A 55 12.27 0.38 3.61
CA LYS A 55 11.73 -0.23 4.81
C LYS A 55 10.61 -1.21 4.50
N ILE A 56 9.79 -0.88 3.52
CA ILE A 56 8.73 -1.78 3.08
C ILE A 56 9.34 -3.06 2.54
N ASP A 57 10.39 -2.95 1.73
CA ASP A 57 11.06 -4.13 1.17
C ASP A 57 11.65 -5.01 2.26
N GLU A 58 12.27 -4.41 3.28
CA GLU A 58 12.79 -5.16 4.40
C GLU A 58 11.68 -5.87 5.15
N PHE A 59 10.57 -5.18 5.36
CA PHE A 59 9.43 -5.76 6.06
C PHE A 59 8.89 -6.98 5.30
N ILE A 60 8.78 -6.88 3.99
CA ILE A 60 8.27 -7.98 3.18
C ILE A 60 9.13 -9.23 3.33
N LYS A 61 10.42 -9.05 3.49
CA LYS A 61 11.32 -10.19 3.64
C LYS A 61 11.20 -10.88 4.99
N GLU A 62 10.78 -10.15 6.01
CA GLU A 62 10.83 -10.68 7.37
C GLU A 62 9.52 -10.54 8.15
N TYR A 63 8.41 -10.27 7.46
CA TYR A 63 7.16 -10.01 8.17
C TYR A 63 6.69 -11.20 9.01
N GLN A 64 7.11 -12.40 8.65
CA GLN A 64 6.70 -13.59 9.39
C GLN A 64 7.27 -13.62 10.80
N LYS A 65 8.31 -12.85 11.06
CA LYS A 65 8.90 -12.74 12.39
C LYS A 65 8.23 -11.66 13.23
N GLU A 66 7.35 -10.87 12.63
CA GLU A 66 6.71 -9.76 13.32
C GLU A 66 5.34 -10.16 13.80
N LYS A 67 4.90 -9.52 14.88
CA LYS A 67 3.55 -9.74 15.39
C LYS A 67 2.64 -8.66 14.83
N PRO A 68 1.54 -9.04 14.18
CA PRO A 68 0.61 -8.03 13.68
C PRO A 68 -0.12 -7.34 14.84
N LEU A 69 -0.62 -6.13 14.59
CA LEU A 69 -1.45 -5.43 15.54
C LEU A 69 -2.75 -6.18 15.79
N ARG A 70 -3.32 -6.72 14.72
CA ARG A 70 -4.57 -7.46 14.80
C ARG A 70 -4.77 -8.19 13.49
N TYR A 71 -5.78 -9.03 13.46
CA TYR A 71 -6.18 -9.75 12.26
C TYR A 71 -7.55 -9.27 11.82
N ILE A 72 -7.71 -9.13 10.51
CA ILE A 72 -8.99 -8.71 9.94
C ILE A 72 -9.51 -9.87 9.12
N PRO A 73 -10.74 -10.33 9.38
CA PRO A 73 -11.31 -11.42 8.57
C PRO A 73 -11.59 -10.95 7.16
N VAL A 74 -11.28 -11.80 6.21
CA VAL A 74 -11.49 -11.50 4.80
C VAL A 74 -12.48 -12.53 4.26
N PRO A 75 -13.70 -12.12 3.88
CA PRO A 75 -14.66 -13.07 3.35
C PRO A 75 -14.21 -13.59 1.99
N VAL A 76 -14.47 -14.86 1.77
CA VAL A 76 -14.10 -15.52 0.53
C VAL A 76 -15.35 -16.12 -0.08
N PHE A 77 -15.63 -15.81 -1.31
CA PHE A 77 -16.80 -16.31 -2.02
C PHE A 77 -16.35 -17.17 -3.18
N SER A 78 -17.15 -18.15 -3.54
CA SER A 78 -16.83 -18.95 -4.71
C SER A 78 -17.20 -18.15 -5.96
N GLY A 79 -16.49 -18.43 -7.06
CA GLY A 79 -16.84 -17.79 -8.32
C GLY A 79 -18.26 -18.09 -8.74
N ASP A 80 -18.74 -19.30 -8.45
CA ASP A 80 -20.11 -19.69 -8.79
C ASP A 80 -21.13 -18.80 -8.09
N ALA A 81 -20.88 -18.45 -6.83
CA ALA A 81 -21.80 -17.58 -6.12
C ALA A 81 -21.83 -16.18 -6.72
N VAL A 82 -20.70 -15.73 -7.19
CA VAL A 82 -20.59 -14.39 -7.78
C VAL A 82 -21.33 -14.34 -9.13
N LEU A 83 -21.29 -15.42 -9.87
CA LEU A 83 -21.81 -15.44 -11.22
C LEU A 83 -23.31 -15.74 -11.33
N GLU A 84 -23.95 -16.09 -10.25
CA GLU A 84 -25.39 -16.38 -10.24
C GLU A 84 -26.24 -15.14 -10.35
#